data_d1417bb35b4fd7e72fa8dda5c9bd724b
#
_entry.id   d1417bb35b4fd7e72fa8dda5c9bd724b
#
_cell.length_a   1.000
_cell.length_b   1.000
_cell.length_c   1.000
_cell.angle_alpha   90.00
_cell.angle_beta   90.00
_cell.angle_gamma   90.00
#
_symmetry.space_group_name_H-M   'P 1'
#
loop_
_entity.id
_entity.type
_entity.pdbx_description
1 polymer ?
#
loop_
_entity_poly.entity_id
_entity_poly.type
_entity_poly.pdbx_seq_one_letter_code
_entity_poly.pdbx_strand_id
1 'polypeptide(L)'
;TEFCRTMTEQRFQLAEKLRTYISKYGINDFNEEHLQKVGLTLEELKENFTDRKDIVKAILEHERRCFEEIFNEYNFEGWNAIDIMLIVSDEINNRFFNVSPSFTIMLSKAFPDIFEEHMQMRSDFIYEKIKINIEKGMEQGMYKKDISSEMIARMYIAKLNDIHNPDIYPPE
;
A
#
# COMPACT_ATOMS: atom_id res chain seq x y z
N THR A 1 -14.84 22.58 -2.45
CA THR A 1 -14.89 21.13 -2.06
C THR A 1 -14.82 20.21 -3.27
N GLU A 2 -15.52 20.50 -4.36
CA GLU A 2 -15.51 19.70 -5.59
C GLU A 2 -14.17 19.82 -6.34
N PHE A 3 -13.60 21.01 -6.40
CA PHE A 3 -12.28 21.28 -7.00
C PHE A 3 -11.15 20.54 -6.27
N CYS A 4 -11.20 20.48 -4.92
CA CYS A 4 -10.21 19.76 -4.12
C CYS A 4 -10.30 18.23 -4.34
N ARG A 5 -11.51 17.68 -4.52
CA ARG A 5 -11.75 16.27 -4.81
C ARG A 5 -11.25 15.88 -6.20
N THR A 6 -11.48 16.72 -7.19
CA THR A 6 -11.05 16.50 -8.58
C THR A 6 -9.52 16.55 -8.74
N MET A 7 -8.86 17.50 -8.07
CA MET A 7 -7.39 17.57 -8.07
C MET A 7 -6.75 16.35 -7.38
N THR A 8 -7.34 15.86 -6.30
CA THR A 8 -6.86 14.67 -5.60
C THR A 8 -6.97 13.43 -6.48
N GLU A 9 -8.07 13.25 -7.19
CA GLU A 9 -8.28 12.12 -8.10
C GLU A 9 -7.29 12.14 -9.27
N GLN A 10 -7.06 13.30 -9.89
CA GLN A 10 -6.07 13.47 -10.95
C GLN A 10 -4.65 13.11 -10.46
N ARG A 11 -4.25 13.56 -9.27
CA ARG A 11 -2.94 13.22 -8.68
C ARG A 11 -2.78 11.71 -8.47
N PHE A 12 -3.82 10.99 -8.08
CA PHE A 12 -3.76 9.54 -7.90
C PHE A 12 -3.63 8.80 -9.23
N GLN A 13 -4.32 9.23 -10.27
CA GLN A 13 -4.15 8.66 -11.61
C GLN A 13 -2.72 8.89 -12.15
N LEU A 14 -2.16 10.07 -11.91
CA LEU A 14 -0.77 10.37 -12.26
C LEU A 14 0.21 9.53 -11.42
N ALA A 15 -0.06 9.33 -10.13
CA ALA A 15 0.77 8.52 -9.24
C ALA A 15 0.88 7.06 -9.69
N GLU A 16 -0.20 6.45 -10.17
CA GLU A 16 -0.20 5.08 -10.71
C GLU A 16 0.68 4.98 -11.97
N LYS A 17 0.54 5.93 -12.90
CA LYS A 17 1.39 5.99 -14.10
C LYS A 17 2.86 6.22 -13.74
N LEU A 18 3.12 7.10 -12.76
CA LEU A 18 4.47 7.38 -12.26
C LEU A 18 5.09 6.17 -11.57
N ARG A 19 4.32 5.39 -10.82
CA ARG A 19 4.80 4.12 -10.25
C ARG A 19 5.30 3.19 -11.36
N THR A 20 4.53 3.05 -12.44
CA THR A 20 4.90 2.24 -13.61
C THR A 20 6.17 2.78 -14.28
N TYR A 21 6.26 4.10 -14.45
CA TYR A 21 7.45 4.76 -14.99
C TYR A 21 8.68 4.48 -14.13
N ILE A 22 8.60 4.78 -12.84
CA ILE A 22 9.73 4.69 -11.91
C ILE A 22 10.20 3.25 -11.75
N SER A 23 9.30 2.28 -11.73
CA SER A 23 9.63 0.84 -11.69
C SER A 23 10.47 0.41 -12.88
N LYS A 24 10.30 1.04 -14.03
CA LYS A 24 10.98 0.68 -15.28
C LYS A 24 12.21 1.49 -15.58
N TYR A 25 12.17 2.80 -15.28
CA TYR A 25 13.19 3.76 -15.70
C TYR A 25 13.94 4.41 -14.53
N GLY A 26 13.49 4.18 -13.29
CA GLY A 26 14.04 4.82 -12.09
C GLY A 26 13.46 6.21 -11.84
N ILE A 27 13.85 6.80 -10.68
CA ILE A 27 13.33 8.11 -10.23
C ILE A 27 14.28 9.29 -10.52
N ASN A 28 15.51 9.01 -10.98
CA ASN A 28 16.53 10.04 -11.08
C ASN A 28 16.31 11.02 -12.22
N ASP A 29 15.84 10.54 -13.36
CA ASP A 29 15.66 11.36 -14.57
C ASP A 29 14.32 11.07 -15.23
N PHE A 30 13.53 12.13 -15.41
CA PHE A 30 12.28 12.04 -16.17
C PHE A 30 12.53 12.41 -17.63
N ASN A 31 12.57 11.40 -18.49
CA ASN A 31 12.74 11.55 -19.92
C ASN A 31 11.37 11.65 -20.62
N GLU A 32 11.19 12.66 -21.48
CA GLU A 32 9.91 12.93 -22.11
C GLU A 32 9.42 11.79 -23.01
N GLU A 33 10.31 11.17 -23.78
CA GLU A 33 9.98 10.01 -24.63
C GLU A 33 9.47 8.82 -23.81
N HIS A 34 10.10 8.58 -22.66
CA HIS A 34 9.70 7.50 -21.75
C HIS A 34 8.40 7.83 -20.99
N LEU A 35 8.18 9.09 -20.63
CA LEU A 35 6.94 9.55 -20.01
C LEU A 35 5.76 9.35 -20.96
N GLN A 36 5.90 9.68 -22.25
CA GLN A 36 4.87 9.46 -23.25
C GLN A 36 4.47 7.97 -23.37
N LYS A 37 5.42 7.04 -23.18
CA LYS A 37 5.13 5.59 -23.21
C LYS A 37 4.21 5.12 -22.07
N VAL A 38 4.13 5.88 -20.99
CA VAL A 38 3.20 5.62 -19.87
C VAL A 38 2.02 6.61 -19.86
N GLY A 39 1.89 7.42 -20.91
CA GLY A 39 0.81 8.40 -21.05
C GLY A 39 0.93 9.57 -20.09
N LEU A 40 2.15 10.08 -19.88
CA LEU A 40 2.49 11.25 -19.09
C LEU A 40 3.28 12.28 -19.91
N THR A 41 3.22 13.54 -19.49
CA THR A 41 4.03 14.63 -20.01
C THR A 41 4.84 15.29 -18.89
N LEU A 42 5.93 15.99 -19.25
CA LEU A 42 6.70 16.79 -18.29
C LEU A 42 5.89 17.98 -17.73
N GLU A 43 4.94 18.49 -18.50
CA GLU A 43 4.06 19.59 -18.11
C GLU A 43 3.10 19.12 -17.00
N GLU A 44 2.41 17.97 -17.17
CA GLU A 44 1.57 17.37 -16.15
C GLU A 44 2.33 17.11 -14.83
N LEU A 45 3.60 16.66 -14.93
CA LEU A 45 4.42 16.47 -13.74
C LEU A 45 4.68 17.79 -13.01
N LYS A 46 5.09 18.85 -13.72
CA LYS A 46 5.41 20.16 -13.13
C LYS A 46 4.18 20.86 -12.56
N GLU A 47 3.01 20.65 -13.15
CA GLU A 47 1.75 21.23 -12.68
C GLU A 47 1.24 20.53 -11.40
N ASN A 48 1.48 19.24 -11.25
CA ASN A 48 0.89 18.44 -10.18
C ASN A 48 1.85 18.10 -9.04
N PHE A 49 3.17 18.21 -9.24
CA PHE A 49 4.17 17.82 -8.26
C PHE A 49 5.27 18.89 -8.11
N THR A 50 5.64 19.17 -6.87
CA THR A 50 6.67 20.17 -6.58
C THR A 50 8.08 19.64 -6.76
N ASP A 51 8.32 18.38 -6.40
CA ASP A 51 9.59 17.71 -6.48
C ASP A 51 9.43 16.16 -6.47
N ARG A 52 10.56 15.45 -6.49
CA ARG A 52 10.57 13.97 -6.45
C ARG A 52 10.02 13.41 -5.15
N LYS A 53 10.19 14.09 -4.03
CA LYS A 53 9.64 13.67 -2.74
C LYS A 53 8.12 13.71 -2.76
N ASP A 54 7.57 14.76 -3.36
CA ASP A 54 6.12 14.91 -3.53
C ASP A 54 5.52 13.81 -4.44
N ILE A 55 6.24 13.43 -5.49
CA ILE A 55 5.88 12.28 -6.35
C ILE A 55 5.85 10.98 -5.54
N VAL A 56 6.90 10.71 -4.76
CA VAL A 56 6.98 9.49 -3.94
C VAL A 56 5.87 9.45 -2.89
N LYS A 57 5.61 10.57 -2.22
CA LYS A 57 4.50 10.67 -1.27
C LYS A 57 3.16 10.37 -1.93
N ALA A 58 2.90 10.91 -3.12
CA ALA A 58 1.67 10.65 -3.85
C ALA A 58 1.51 9.18 -4.26
N ILE A 59 2.59 8.52 -4.69
CA ILE A 59 2.58 7.09 -5.03
C ILE A 59 2.27 6.24 -3.80
N LEU A 60 2.93 6.49 -2.68
CA LEU A 60 2.73 5.73 -1.45
C LEU A 60 1.36 6.00 -0.82
N GLU A 61 0.87 7.23 -0.90
CA GLU A 61 -0.48 7.59 -0.47
C GLU A 61 -1.55 6.90 -1.33
N HIS A 62 -1.36 6.85 -2.65
CA HIS A 62 -2.23 6.11 -3.55
C HIS A 62 -2.24 4.61 -3.21
N GLU A 63 -1.09 3.99 -2.98
CA GLU A 63 -0.98 2.59 -2.57
C GLU A 63 -1.75 2.33 -1.26
N ARG A 64 -1.56 3.20 -0.25
CA ARG A 64 -2.28 3.09 1.02
C ARG A 64 -3.79 3.21 0.83
N ARG A 65 -4.23 4.15 0.02
CA ARG A 65 -5.65 4.37 -0.28
C ARG A 65 -6.29 3.16 -0.96
N CYS A 66 -5.63 2.58 -1.97
CA CYS A 66 -6.08 1.35 -2.62
C CYS A 66 -6.20 0.18 -1.62
N PHE A 67 -5.32 0.13 -0.62
CA PHE A 67 -5.38 -0.86 0.43
C PHE A 67 -6.56 -0.62 1.40
N GLU A 68 -6.80 0.62 1.80
CA GLU A 68 -7.93 1.02 2.65
C GLU A 68 -9.28 0.80 1.96
N GLU A 69 -9.35 1.02 0.64
CA GLU A 69 -10.55 0.84 -0.17
C GLU A 69 -11.09 -0.60 -0.14
N ILE A 70 -10.22 -1.62 0.00
CA ILE A 70 -10.64 -3.02 0.16
C ILE A 70 -11.64 -3.15 1.31
N PHE A 71 -11.41 -2.47 2.43
CA PHE A 71 -12.26 -2.52 3.60
C PHE A 71 -13.52 -1.65 3.49
N ASN A 72 -13.54 -0.69 2.58
CA ASN A 72 -14.68 0.20 2.35
C ASN A 72 -15.65 -0.36 1.29
N GLU A 73 -15.15 -1.17 0.36
CA GLU A 73 -15.97 -1.77 -0.71
C GLU A 73 -16.85 -2.92 -0.23
N TYR A 74 -16.44 -3.59 0.84
CA TYR A 74 -17.16 -4.74 1.40
C TYR A 74 -17.94 -4.35 2.66
N ASN A 75 -19.22 -4.68 2.69
CA ASN A 75 -19.99 -4.69 3.94
C ASN A 75 -19.78 -6.05 4.64
N PHE A 76 -18.89 -6.07 5.62
CA PHE A 76 -18.59 -7.28 6.40
C PHE A 76 -19.59 -7.57 7.54
N GLU A 77 -20.73 -6.86 7.59
CA GLU A 77 -21.78 -7.15 8.55
C GLU A 77 -22.36 -8.57 8.30
N GLY A 78 -22.42 -9.38 9.34
CA GLY A 78 -22.89 -10.77 9.24
C GLY A 78 -21.88 -11.79 8.71
N TRP A 79 -20.72 -11.36 8.19
CA TRP A 79 -19.67 -12.28 7.75
C TRP A 79 -18.95 -12.91 8.93
N ASN A 80 -18.48 -14.15 8.76
CA ASN A 80 -17.56 -14.74 9.74
C ASN A 80 -16.12 -14.27 9.53
N ALA A 81 -15.31 -14.37 10.59
CA ALA A 81 -13.95 -13.87 10.59
C ALA A 81 -13.03 -14.57 9.58
N ILE A 82 -13.26 -15.84 9.29
CA ILE A 82 -12.45 -16.63 8.34
C ILE A 82 -12.74 -16.15 6.91
N ASP A 83 -14.00 -16.00 6.54
CA ASP A 83 -14.37 -15.52 5.19
C ASP A 83 -13.88 -14.11 4.93
N ILE A 84 -13.94 -13.22 5.95
CA ILE A 84 -13.35 -11.87 5.86
C ILE A 84 -11.86 -11.96 5.57
N MET A 85 -11.13 -12.79 6.32
CA MET A 85 -9.68 -12.94 6.12
C MET A 85 -9.33 -13.47 4.74
N LEU A 86 -10.09 -14.42 4.23
CA LEU A 86 -9.88 -15.01 2.91
C LEU A 86 -10.11 -13.99 1.79
N ILE A 87 -11.25 -13.29 1.82
CA ILE A 87 -11.56 -12.31 0.76
C ILE A 87 -10.62 -11.12 0.79
N VAL A 88 -10.25 -10.61 1.97
CA VAL A 88 -9.28 -9.51 2.09
C VAL A 88 -7.91 -9.94 1.58
N SER A 89 -7.46 -11.17 1.90
CA SER A 89 -6.18 -11.68 1.39
C SER A 89 -6.18 -11.82 -0.13
N ASP A 90 -7.29 -12.28 -0.72
CA ASP A 90 -7.43 -12.42 -2.16
C ASP A 90 -7.43 -11.05 -2.86
N GLU A 91 -8.16 -10.07 -2.32
CA GLU A 91 -8.16 -8.69 -2.83
C GLU A 91 -6.78 -8.03 -2.76
N ILE A 92 -6.06 -8.21 -1.66
CA ILE A 92 -4.69 -7.72 -1.52
C ILE A 92 -3.80 -8.34 -2.60
N ASN A 93 -3.86 -9.65 -2.77
CA ASN A 93 -3.10 -10.34 -3.80
C ASN A 93 -3.42 -9.81 -5.21
N ASN A 94 -4.68 -9.66 -5.54
CA ASN A 94 -5.10 -9.23 -6.87
C ASN A 94 -4.68 -7.78 -7.17
N ARG A 95 -4.78 -6.87 -6.18
CA ARG A 95 -4.46 -5.44 -6.38
C ARG A 95 -2.95 -5.16 -6.35
N PHE A 96 -2.19 -5.92 -5.57
CA PHE A 96 -0.76 -5.67 -5.36
C PHE A 96 0.17 -6.70 -5.99
N PHE A 97 -0.35 -7.61 -6.79
CA PHE A 97 0.42 -8.65 -7.50
C PHE A 97 1.61 -8.08 -8.31
N ASN A 98 1.47 -6.90 -8.88
CA ASN A 98 2.47 -6.27 -9.74
C ASN A 98 3.42 -5.31 -9.00
N VAL A 99 3.37 -5.23 -7.66
CA VAL A 99 4.30 -4.40 -6.90
C VAL A 99 5.64 -5.13 -6.83
N SER A 100 6.62 -4.63 -7.59
CA SER A 100 7.95 -5.21 -7.63
C SER A 100 8.69 -4.99 -6.30
N PRO A 101 9.28 -6.05 -5.68
CA PRO A 101 10.15 -5.90 -4.52
C PRO A 101 11.31 -4.91 -4.76
N SER A 102 11.85 -4.87 -5.97
CA SER A 102 12.92 -3.95 -6.34
C SER A 102 12.49 -2.48 -6.30
N PHE A 103 11.24 -2.18 -6.61
CA PHE A 103 10.68 -0.83 -6.47
C PHE A 103 10.62 -0.39 -5.01
N THR A 104 10.14 -1.25 -4.12
CA THR A 104 10.09 -1.02 -2.68
C THR A 104 11.49 -0.76 -2.10
N ILE A 105 12.48 -1.60 -2.46
CA ILE A 105 13.87 -1.45 -2.04
C ILE A 105 14.48 -0.14 -2.57
N MET A 106 14.19 0.23 -3.81
CA MET A 106 14.66 1.49 -4.38
C MET A 106 14.10 2.69 -3.61
N LEU A 107 12.80 2.71 -3.31
CA LEU A 107 12.18 3.80 -2.54
C LEU A 107 12.72 3.88 -1.11
N SER A 108 12.90 2.76 -0.43
CA SER A 108 13.45 2.73 0.93
C SER A 108 14.88 3.28 1.00
N LYS A 109 15.70 3.10 -0.03
CA LYS A 109 17.05 3.61 -0.12
C LYS A 109 17.10 5.09 -0.53
N ALA A 110 16.25 5.50 -1.49
CA ALA A 110 16.26 6.86 -2.01
C ALA A 110 15.54 7.87 -1.11
N PHE A 111 14.52 7.43 -0.38
CA PHE A 111 13.64 8.26 0.46
C PHE A 111 13.30 7.57 1.78
N PRO A 112 14.29 7.24 2.63
CA PRO A 112 14.10 6.42 3.82
C PRO A 112 13.03 6.98 4.77
N ASP A 113 13.07 8.29 5.05
CA ASP A 113 12.13 8.92 5.99
C ASP A 113 10.66 8.80 5.53
N ILE A 114 10.41 9.06 4.23
CA ILE A 114 9.07 8.98 3.65
C ILE A 114 8.59 7.52 3.62
N PHE A 115 9.48 6.61 3.31
CA PHE A 115 9.18 5.19 3.25
C PHE A 115 8.89 4.62 4.64
N GLU A 116 9.66 5.00 5.66
CA GLU A 116 9.44 4.58 7.04
C GLU A 116 8.09 5.08 7.58
N GLU A 117 7.76 6.35 7.35
CA GLU A 117 6.45 6.91 7.71
C GLU A 117 5.31 6.12 7.05
N HIS A 118 5.42 5.83 5.75
CA HIS A 118 4.44 5.02 5.02
C HIS A 118 4.29 3.61 5.62
N MET A 119 5.40 2.93 5.90
CA MET A 119 5.40 1.59 6.47
C MET A 119 4.79 1.56 7.87
N GLN A 120 5.02 2.61 8.68
CA GLN A 120 4.40 2.73 9.99
C GLN A 120 2.88 2.88 9.86
N MET A 121 2.40 3.81 9.04
CA MET A 121 0.96 4.02 8.81
C MET A 121 0.27 2.74 8.29
N ARG A 122 0.90 2.03 7.37
CA ARG A 122 0.43 0.74 6.84
C ARG A 122 0.36 -0.32 7.94
N SER A 123 1.41 -0.43 8.75
CA SER A 123 1.47 -1.40 9.86
C SER A 123 0.37 -1.13 10.90
N ASP A 124 0.14 0.12 11.27
CA ASP A 124 -0.89 0.51 12.22
C ASP A 124 -2.28 0.16 11.70
N PHE A 125 -2.55 0.45 10.42
CA PHE A 125 -3.82 0.10 9.80
C PHE A 125 -4.05 -1.41 9.77
N ILE A 126 -3.06 -2.20 9.32
CA ILE A 126 -3.16 -3.66 9.27
C ILE A 126 -3.33 -4.24 10.67
N TYR A 127 -2.59 -3.73 11.65
CA TYR A 127 -2.71 -4.15 13.06
C TYR A 127 -4.15 -4.04 13.55
N GLU A 128 -4.80 -2.88 13.36
CA GLU A 128 -6.18 -2.67 13.78
C GLU A 128 -7.15 -3.63 13.07
N LYS A 129 -6.99 -3.83 11.77
CA LYS A 129 -7.86 -4.74 10.99
C LYS A 129 -7.70 -6.20 11.41
N ILE A 130 -6.47 -6.66 11.64
CA ILE A 130 -6.20 -8.02 12.12
C ILE A 130 -6.76 -8.22 13.54
N LYS A 131 -6.54 -7.26 14.44
CA LYS A 131 -7.06 -7.33 15.81
C LYS A 131 -8.60 -7.44 15.81
N ILE A 132 -9.29 -6.58 15.08
CA ILE A 132 -10.76 -6.62 14.94
C ILE A 132 -11.23 -7.98 14.40
N ASN A 133 -10.56 -8.52 13.40
CA ASN A 133 -10.90 -9.81 12.82
C ASN A 133 -10.72 -10.96 13.82
N ILE A 134 -9.63 -10.95 14.58
CA ILE A 134 -9.35 -11.96 15.61
C ILE A 134 -10.41 -11.91 16.71
N GLU A 135 -10.75 -10.72 17.21
CA GLU A 135 -11.78 -10.53 18.24
C GLU A 135 -13.15 -11.02 17.75
N LYS A 136 -13.51 -10.67 16.51
CA LYS A 136 -14.74 -11.19 15.87
C LYS A 136 -14.75 -12.72 15.80
N GLY A 137 -13.64 -13.33 15.39
CA GLY A 137 -13.52 -14.79 15.32
C GLY A 137 -13.59 -15.48 16.69
N MET A 138 -13.08 -14.85 17.73
CA MET A 138 -13.22 -15.31 19.11
C MET A 138 -14.66 -15.22 19.60
N GLU A 139 -15.38 -14.16 19.30
CA GLU A 139 -16.80 -13.99 19.62
C GLU A 139 -17.67 -15.03 18.92
N GLN A 140 -17.35 -15.32 17.66
CA GLN A 140 -18.04 -16.32 16.85
C GLN A 140 -17.67 -17.77 17.22
N GLY A 141 -16.71 -17.98 18.11
CA GLY A 141 -16.22 -19.31 18.51
C GLY A 141 -15.34 -19.99 17.46
N MET A 142 -14.86 -19.28 16.45
CA MET A 142 -13.98 -19.79 15.40
C MET A 142 -12.50 -19.78 15.82
N TYR A 143 -12.13 -18.85 16.67
CA TYR A 143 -10.78 -18.73 17.23
C TYR A 143 -10.78 -19.00 18.74
N LYS A 144 -9.67 -19.53 19.24
CA LYS A 144 -9.48 -19.76 20.67
C LYS A 144 -9.38 -18.44 21.42
N LYS A 145 -9.98 -18.37 22.60
CA LYS A 145 -10.03 -17.18 23.47
C LYS A 145 -8.88 -17.07 24.46
N ASP A 146 -8.01 -18.07 24.50
CA ASP A 146 -6.90 -18.18 25.45
C ASP A 146 -5.62 -17.44 25.01
N ILE A 147 -5.63 -16.81 23.83
CA ILE A 147 -4.52 -16.04 23.30
C ILE A 147 -4.97 -14.58 23.09
N SER A 148 -4.11 -13.63 23.44
CA SER A 148 -4.40 -12.21 23.25
C SER A 148 -4.48 -11.85 21.75
N SER A 149 -5.61 -11.22 21.35
CA SER A 149 -5.79 -10.68 19.98
C SER A 149 -4.69 -9.69 19.60
N GLU A 150 -4.29 -8.85 20.57
CA GLU A 150 -3.19 -7.90 20.41
C GLU A 150 -1.85 -8.61 20.13
N MET A 151 -1.54 -9.67 20.87
CA MET A 151 -0.30 -10.43 20.67
C MET A 151 -0.28 -11.06 19.27
N ILE A 152 -1.38 -11.67 18.83
CA ILE A 152 -1.46 -12.28 17.49
C ILE A 152 -1.31 -11.20 16.41
N ALA A 153 -1.99 -10.05 16.55
CA ALA A 153 -1.88 -8.96 15.59
C ALA A 153 -0.45 -8.42 15.48
N ARG A 154 0.26 -8.25 16.60
CA ARG A 154 1.67 -7.84 16.63
C ARG A 154 2.60 -8.86 15.96
N MET A 155 2.38 -10.15 16.22
CA MET A 155 3.16 -11.23 15.57
C MET A 155 2.93 -11.24 14.06
N TYR A 156 1.69 -11.02 13.62
CA TYR A 156 1.36 -10.94 12.21
C TYR A 156 2.09 -9.78 11.51
N ILE A 157 2.06 -8.58 12.12
CA ILE A 157 2.77 -7.41 11.58
C ILE A 157 4.28 -7.63 11.56
N ALA A 158 4.86 -8.18 12.62
CA ALA A 158 6.29 -8.49 12.65
C ALA A 158 6.66 -9.41 11.47
N LYS A 159 5.83 -10.42 11.20
CA LYS A 159 6.08 -11.36 10.10
C LYS A 159 5.88 -10.74 8.71
N LEU A 160 4.91 -9.85 8.55
CA LEU A 160 4.75 -9.09 7.30
C LEU A 160 5.96 -8.19 7.01
N ASN A 161 6.50 -7.55 8.04
CA ASN A 161 7.70 -6.71 7.89
C ASN A 161 8.93 -7.55 7.55
N ASP A 162 9.07 -8.74 8.13
CA ASP A 162 10.15 -9.69 7.81
C ASP A 162 10.12 -10.10 6.33
N ILE A 163 8.93 -10.41 5.77
CA ILE A 163 8.78 -10.82 4.37
C ILE A 163 9.29 -9.76 3.40
N HIS A 164 9.16 -8.48 3.77
CA HIS A 164 9.65 -7.36 2.97
C HIS A 164 11.10 -6.97 3.25
N ASN A 165 11.76 -7.66 4.20
CA ASN A 165 13.15 -7.40 4.54
C ASN A 165 14.10 -8.24 3.63
N PRO A 166 14.88 -7.61 2.74
CA PRO A 166 15.77 -8.33 1.82
C PRO A 166 16.93 -9.04 2.53
N ASP A 167 17.25 -8.68 3.78
CA ASP A 167 18.26 -9.37 4.58
C ASP A 167 17.75 -10.72 5.13
N ILE A 168 16.42 -10.86 5.27
CA ILE A 168 15.77 -12.09 5.75
C ILE A 168 15.30 -12.94 4.55
N TYR A 169 14.72 -12.29 3.55
CA TYR A 169 14.22 -12.91 2.32
C TYR A 169 14.82 -12.18 1.10
N PRO A 170 16.04 -12.55 0.67
CA PRO A 170 16.66 -11.93 -0.49
C PRO A 170 15.81 -12.18 -1.75
N PRO A 171 15.68 -11.19 -2.65
CA PRO A 171 15.03 -11.38 -3.94
C PRO A 171 15.79 -12.44 -4.76
N GLU A 172 15.05 -13.34 -5.43
CA GLU A 172 15.60 -14.34 -6.36
C GLU A 172 16.20 -13.69 -7.61
#